data_dc6894c07f8727ea8222cfec6aa45219
#
_entry.id   dc6894c07f8727ea8222cfec6aa45219
#
_cell.length_a   1.000
_cell.length_b   1.000
_cell.length_c   1.000
_cell.angle_alpha   90.00
_cell.angle_beta   90.00
_cell.angle_gamma   90.00
#
_symmetry.space_group_name_H-M   'P 1'
#
loop_
_entity.id
_entity.type
_entity.pdbx_description
1 polymer ?
#
loop_
_entity_poly.entity_id
_entity_poly.type
_entity_poly.pdbx_seq_one_letter_code
_entity_poly.pdbx_strand_id
1 'polypeptide(L)'
;LILFQFLIILSGNYGFFNLLTIALCISLFDDQYLRKFNFDLVTDCKPFLKSHIIFKKIKRGLSFLVLILFVYSFVIFLGRDLEGNRLSNSGLNKKVSVLEQKILDFSQTSRSINSYGLFRVMTKTRPEFKIELQYEDSLWVPIDFNYKPNRIKKRPAFFFPHMPRVDWQIWFEALYYENLLSDPFLLSSYQNFLSTMVSKDLKLSNISIDEFLSVKAKKILKTLPPAERNSYLNRLSSSLNSYLGHSYWFAMFLSSLIDKESSVFHNYRIKDNLDIIKMKVSLSHFTFNHDSKNSSNWWVKKNIEKSAFTIELR
;
A
#
# COMPACT_ATOMS: atom_id res chain seq x y z
N LEU A 1 0.32 29.36 5.75
CA LEU A 1 0.21 27.89 5.62
C LEU A 1 -0.90 27.50 4.65
N ILE A 2 -2.14 28.01 4.81
CA ILE A 2 -3.30 27.68 3.94
C ILE A 2 -2.99 28.02 2.47
N LEU A 3 -2.49 29.23 2.18
CA LEU A 3 -2.10 29.63 0.83
C LEU A 3 -1.04 28.67 0.22
N PHE A 4 -0.11 28.23 1.04
CA PHE A 4 0.91 27.26 0.61
C PHE A 4 0.28 25.90 0.24
N GLN A 5 -0.74 25.44 0.98
CA GLN A 5 -1.47 24.23 0.61
C GLN A 5 -2.21 24.38 -0.72
N PHE A 6 -2.76 25.55 -1.02
CA PHE A 6 -3.37 25.81 -2.33
C PHE A 6 -2.33 25.74 -3.46
N LEU A 7 -1.13 26.30 -3.27
CA LEU A 7 -0.06 26.19 -4.25
C LEU A 7 0.36 24.74 -4.48
N ILE A 8 0.41 23.92 -3.44
CA ILE A 8 0.68 22.49 -3.56
C ILE A 8 -0.43 21.78 -4.35
N ILE A 9 -1.70 22.09 -4.08
CA ILE A 9 -2.84 21.52 -4.83
C ILE A 9 -2.74 21.86 -6.33
N LEU A 10 -2.33 23.09 -6.66
CA LEU A 10 -2.18 23.51 -8.05
C LEU A 10 -0.99 22.86 -8.76
N SER A 11 0.08 22.52 -8.03
CA SER A 11 1.28 21.91 -8.58
C SER A 11 1.23 20.38 -8.64
N GLY A 12 0.40 19.74 -7.83
CA GLY A 12 0.28 18.29 -7.76
C GLY A 12 -0.96 17.83 -7.03
N ASN A 13 -1.36 16.59 -7.27
CA ASN A 13 -2.53 16.03 -6.63
C ASN A 13 -2.12 15.11 -5.48
N TYR A 14 -2.27 15.58 -4.25
CA TYR A 14 -1.99 14.85 -3.02
C TYR A 14 -3.27 14.33 -2.35
N GLY A 15 -4.37 14.25 -3.09
CA GLY A 15 -5.66 13.79 -2.64
C GLY A 15 -6.25 14.68 -1.54
N PHE A 16 -6.79 14.06 -0.49
CA PHE A 16 -7.43 14.77 0.63
C PHE A 16 -6.44 15.39 1.64
N PHE A 17 -5.15 15.06 1.59
CA PHE A 17 -4.17 15.48 2.61
C PHE A 17 -4.01 16.99 2.69
N ASN A 18 -4.05 17.69 1.56
CA ASN A 18 -4.01 19.14 1.55
C ASN A 18 -5.24 19.75 2.23
N LEU A 19 -6.43 19.19 1.98
CA LEU A 19 -7.66 19.62 2.64
C LEU A 19 -7.63 19.38 4.14
N LEU A 20 -7.11 18.20 4.57
CA LEU A 20 -6.91 17.89 5.98
C LEU A 20 -5.95 18.88 6.64
N THR A 21 -4.84 19.22 5.97
CA THR A 21 -3.87 20.21 6.48
C THR A 21 -4.50 21.61 6.58
N ILE A 22 -5.31 22.00 5.61
CA ILE A 22 -6.06 23.27 5.68
C ILE A 22 -7.03 23.26 6.86
N ALA A 23 -7.79 22.17 7.06
CA ALA A 23 -8.71 22.03 8.19
C ALA A 23 -7.96 22.12 9.55
N LEU A 24 -6.79 21.50 9.66
CA LEU A 24 -5.94 21.64 10.84
C LEU A 24 -5.40 23.06 11.02
N CYS A 25 -5.09 23.78 9.95
CA CYS A 25 -4.68 25.18 10.04
C CYS A 25 -5.82 26.08 10.52
N ILE A 26 -7.07 25.74 10.21
CA ILE A 26 -8.24 26.51 10.72
C ILE A 26 -8.34 26.41 12.23
N SER A 27 -7.98 25.27 12.84
CA SER A 27 -8.00 25.10 14.30
C SER A 27 -6.95 25.95 15.04
N LEU A 28 -6.01 26.57 14.31
CA LEU A 28 -4.99 27.47 14.87
C LEU A 28 -5.48 28.92 15.00
N PHE A 29 -6.65 29.25 14.42
CA PHE A 29 -7.19 30.60 14.58
C PHE A 29 -7.67 30.80 16.02
N ASP A 30 -7.24 31.93 16.59
CA ASP A 30 -7.70 32.36 17.91
C ASP A 30 -9.14 32.85 17.87
N ASP A 31 -9.91 32.60 18.93
CA ASP A 31 -11.30 33.05 19.08
C ASP A 31 -11.42 34.57 18.90
N GLN A 32 -10.44 35.35 19.36
CA GLN A 32 -10.40 36.79 19.15
C GLN A 32 -10.33 37.20 17.67
N TYR A 33 -9.64 36.41 16.87
CA TYR A 33 -9.52 36.64 15.45
C TYR A 33 -10.84 36.27 14.71
N LEU A 34 -11.47 35.17 15.13
CA LEU A 34 -12.74 34.71 14.57
C LEU A 34 -13.90 35.70 14.87
N ARG A 35 -13.91 36.32 16.03
CA ARG A 35 -14.90 37.36 16.38
C ARG A 35 -14.89 38.59 15.44
N LYS A 36 -13.73 38.93 14.85
CA LYS A 36 -13.65 40.02 13.85
C LYS A 36 -14.44 39.71 12.57
N PHE A 37 -14.75 38.46 12.31
CA PHE A 37 -15.53 38.01 11.17
C PHE A 37 -16.97 37.66 11.53
N ASN A 38 -17.49 38.13 12.70
CA ASN A 38 -18.83 37.84 13.20
C ASN A 38 -19.14 36.34 13.38
N PHE A 39 -18.10 35.50 13.56
CA PHE A 39 -18.27 34.13 13.99
C PHE A 39 -18.33 34.05 15.50
N ASP A 40 -19.53 34.28 16.10
CA ASP A 40 -19.78 34.01 17.53
C ASP A 40 -19.93 32.52 17.78
N LEU A 41 -18.81 31.78 17.62
CA LEU A 41 -18.78 30.31 17.75
C LEU A 41 -18.64 29.84 19.22
N VAL A 42 -18.38 30.72 20.16
CA VAL A 42 -18.13 30.30 21.55
C VAL A 42 -19.00 31.06 22.52
N THR A 43 -20.01 30.40 23.03
CA THR A 43 -20.57 30.67 24.34
C THR A 43 -19.45 30.49 25.38
N ASP A 44 -19.28 31.45 26.27
CA ASP A 44 -18.29 31.42 27.39
C ASP A 44 -18.25 30.04 28.06
N CYS A 45 -17.36 29.20 27.61
CA CYS A 45 -17.04 27.95 28.30
C CYS A 45 -16.34 28.33 29.60
N LYS A 46 -17.12 28.48 30.67
CA LYS A 46 -16.55 28.60 32.01
C LYS A 46 -15.60 27.44 32.26
N PRO A 47 -14.35 27.66 32.68
CA PRO A 47 -13.42 26.59 32.93
C PRO A 47 -14.03 25.60 33.93
N PHE A 48 -14.32 24.40 33.51
CA PHE A 48 -15.05 23.35 34.25
C PHE A 48 -14.36 22.92 35.57
N LEU A 49 -13.10 23.28 35.74
CA LEU A 49 -12.35 23.01 36.99
C LEU A 49 -11.36 24.15 37.28
N LYS A 50 -11.50 24.77 38.45
CA LYS A 50 -10.39 25.48 39.08
C LYS A 50 -9.31 24.45 39.42
N SER A 51 -8.36 24.22 38.49
CA SER A 51 -7.31 23.24 38.75
C SER A 51 -6.38 23.76 39.83
N HIS A 52 -6.25 23.00 40.93
CA HIS A 52 -5.28 23.25 41.98
C HIS A 52 -3.88 23.48 41.39
N ILE A 53 -3.11 24.40 41.97
CA ILE A 53 -1.74 24.74 41.53
C ILE A 53 -0.86 23.48 41.42
N ILE A 54 -1.05 22.51 42.33
CA ILE A 54 -0.37 21.21 42.32
C ILE A 54 -0.67 20.45 41.05
N PHE A 55 -1.94 20.40 40.62
CA PHE A 55 -2.35 19.68 39.39
C PHE A 55 -1.76 20.33 38.13
N LYS A 56 -1.65 21.66 38.11
CA LYS A 56 -0.96 22.37 37.01
C LYS A 56 0.53 22.03 36.94
N LYS A 57 1.21 21.91 38.09
CA LYS A 57 2.64 21.52 38.16
C LYS A 57 2.84 20.09 37.71
N ILE A 58 1.99 19.14 38.15
CA ILE A 58 2.03 17.73 37.75
C ILE A 58 1.77 17.62 36.24
N LYS A 59 0.74 18.28 35.72
CA LYS A 59 0.44 18.29 34.30
C LYS A 59 1.60 18.81 33.43
N ARG A 60 2.25 19.91 33.91
CA ARG A 60 3.41 20.46 33.20
C ARG A 60 4.62 19.53 33.23
N GLY A 61 4.89 18.88 34.39
CA GLY A 61 5.95 17.87 34.52
C GLY A 61 5.70 16.65 33.62
N LEU A 62 4.46 16.15 33.58
CA LEU A 62 4.06 15.04 32.71
C LEU A 62 4.18 15.43 31.24
N SER A 63 3.75 16.63 30.84
CA SER A 63 3.89 17.11 29.46
C SER A 63 5.35 17.22 29.05
N PHE A 64 6.23 17.65 29.96
CA PHE A 64 7.66 17.72 29.68
C PHE A 64 8.29 16.34 29.54
N LEU A 65 7.89 15.37 30.39
CA LEU A 65 8.32 13.98 30.26
C LEU A 65 7.89 13.37 28.90
N VAL A 66 6.63 13.57 28.50
CA VAL A 66 6.11 13.10 27.19
C VAL A 66 6.88 13.74 26.05
N LEU A 67 7.20 15.03 26.14
CA LEU A 67 8.00 15.73 25.13
C LEU A 67 9.40 15.11 25.00
N ILE A 68 10.06 14.82 26.12
CA ILE A 68 11.40 14.19 26.12
C ILE A 68 11.31 12.80 25.45
N LEU A 69 10.33 11.99 25.82
CA LEU A 69 10.14 10.66 25.22
C LEU A 69 9.86 10.76 23.72
N PHE A 70 9.10 11.76 23.30
CA PHE A 70 8.81 12.01 21.89
C PHE A 70 10.07 12.40 21.11
N VAL A 71 10.85 13.37 21.63
CA VAL A 71 12.11 13.80 21.00
C VAL A 71 13.12 12.66 20.95
N TYR A 72 13.24 11.88 22.01
CA TYR A 72 14.13 10.72 22.05
C TYR A 72 13.73 9.66 20.99
N SER A 73 12.44 9.33 20.91
CA SER A 73 11.93 8.41 19.90
C SER A 73 12.17 8.94 18.48
N PHE A 74 11.95 10.24 18.26
CA PHE A 74 12.22 10.87 16.95
C PHE A 74 13.70 10.74 16.55
N VAL A 75 14.62 10.95 17.48
CA VAL A 75 16.07 10.81 17.23
C VAL A 75 16.43 9.37 16.87
N ILE A 76 15.83 8.36 17.55
CA ILE A 76 16.03 6.94 17.19
C ILE A 76 15.56 6.66 15.77
N PHE A 77 14.34 7.09 15.39
CA PHE A 77 13.81 6.88 14.05
C PHE A 77 14.64 7.59 12.99
N LEU A 78 15.02 8.85 13.25
CA LEU A 78 15.86 9.64 12.34
C LEU A 78 17.24 8.98 12.14
N GLY A 79 17.85 8.50 13.22
CA GLY A 79 19.12 7.79 13.14
C GLY A 79 19.02 6.53 12.28
N ARG A 80 17.98 5.72 12.48
CA ARG A 80 17.73 4.51 11.66
C ARG A 80 17.49 4.85 10.19
N ASP A 81 16.77 5.91 9.90
CA ASP A 81 16.49 6.34 8.54
C ASP A 81 17.74 6.81 7.83
N LEU A 82 18.63 7.52 8.53
CA LEU A 82 19.91 7.97 7.99
C LEU A 82 20.90 6.80 7.82
N GLU A 83 20.90 5.85 8.75
CA GLU A 83 21.71 4.64 8.68
C GLU A 83 21.18 3.65 7.63
N GLY A 84 19.88 3.49 7.49
CA GLY A 84 19.25 2.58 6.52
C GLY A 84 19.67 2.84 5.07
N ASN A 85 19.95 4.09 4.72
CA ASN A 85 20.50 4.45 3.42
C ASN A 85 22.01 4.14 3.29
N ARG A 86 22.73 3.93 4.41
CA ARG A 86 24.18 3.61 4.41
C ARG A 86 24.45 2.12 4.69
N LEU A 87 23.57 1.44 5.43
CA LEU A 87 23.76 0.05 5.87
C LEU A 87 23.41 -0.99 4.80
N SER A 88 22.74 -0.60 3.72
CA SER A 88 22.60 -1.48 2.54
C SER A 88 23.95 -1.93 1.96
N ASN A 89 25.02 -1.19 2.28
CA ASN A 89 26.37 -1.43 1.74
C ASN A 89 27.41 -1.88 2.79
N SER A 90 27.08 -1.87 4.08
CA SER A 90 28.03 -2.26 5.12
C SER A 90 27.36 -3.20 6.14
N GLY A 91 27.63 -4.48 6.07
CA GLY A 91 27.06 -5.55 6.91
C GLY A 91 27.27 -5.41 8.44
N LEU A 92 27.22 -4.22 8.99
CA LEU A 92 27.35 -3.90 10.41
C LEU A 92 25.98 -3.96 11.09
N ASN A 93 25.65 -5.12 11.65
CA ASN A 93 24.55 -5.29 12.61
C ASN A 93 24.83 -4.49 13.88
N LYS A 94 24.37 -3.25 13.97
CA LYS A 94 24.40 -2.49 15.21
C LYS A 94 23.44 -3.15 16.20
N LYS A 95 23.96 -3.62 17.36
CA LYS A 95 23.14 -4.15 18.44
C LYS A 95 22.21 -3.04 18.95
N VAL A 96 20.92 -3.22 18.73
CA VAL A 96 19.88 -2.32 19.27
C VAL A 96 19.82 -2.53 20.78
N SER A 97 19.82 -1.44 21.55
CA SER A 97 19.69 -1.57 23.00
C SER A 97 18.29 -2.08 23.37
N VAL A 98 18.15 -2.77 24.50
CA VAL A 98 16.85 -3.27 24.99
C VAL A 98 15.82 -2.15 25.15
N LEU A 99 16.28 -0.97 25.56
CA LEU A 99 15.41 0.20 25.69
C LEU A 99 14.91 0.72 24.35
N GLU A 100 15.79 0.81 23.36
CA GLU A 100 15.43 1.20 21.99
C GLU A 100 14.41 0.23 21.41
N GLN A 101 14.59 -1.09 21.62
CA GLN A 101 13.65 -2.10 21.15
C GLN A 101 12.26 -1.90 21.78
N LYS A 102 12.17 -1.71 23.10
CA LYS A 102 10.90 -1.47 23.78
C LYS A 102 10.19 -0.20 23.30
N ILE A 103 10.94 0.88 23.02
CA ILE A 103 10.38 2.12 22.50
C ILE A 103 9.85 1.91 21.07
N LEU A 104 10.57 1.15 20.25
CA LEU A 104 10.11 0.83 18.90
C LEU A 104 8.85 -0.04 18.90
N ASP A 105 8.80 -1.06 19.76
CA ASP A 105 7.64 -1.93 19.91
C ASP A 105 6.42 -1.12 20.39
N PHE A 106 6.61 -0.24 21.36
CA PHE A 106 5.56 0.67 21.82
C PHE A 106 5.10 1.62 20.72
N SER A 107 6.03 2.21 19.97
CA SER A 107 5.71 3.13 18.85
C SER A 107 4.97 2.43 17.74
N GLN A 108 5.33 1.20 17.40
CA GLN A 108 4.64 0.37 16.40
C GLN A 108 3.23 0.00 16.85
N THR A 109 3.07 -0.40 18.11
CA THR A 109 1.76 -0.77 18.67
C THR A 109 0.82 0.44 18.79
N SER A 110 1.33 1.57 19.29
CA SER A 110 0.54 2.79 19.46
C SER A 110 0.37 3.61 18.19
N ARG A 111 1.20 3.35 17.16
CA ARG A 111 1.31 4.15 15.92
C ARG A 111 1.49 5.65 16.14
N SER A 112 1.95 6.04 17.33
CA SER A 112 2.10 7.44 17.73
C SER A 112 3.30 8.11 17.07
N ILE A 113 4.37 7.34 16.84
CA ILE A 113 5.62 7.78 16.23
C ILE A 113 6.03 6.73 15.20
N ASN A 114 6.28 7.15 13.99
CA ASN A 114 6.74 6.27 12.92
C ASN A 114 7.63 7.05 11.94
N SER A 115 8.41 6.32 11.15
CA SER A 115 9.26 6.89 10.09
C SER A 115 8.51 7.10 8.77
N TYR A 116 7.19 7.04 8.79
CA TYR A 116 6.39 7.21 7.59
C TYR A 116 6.56 8.62 7.02
N GLY A 117 6.91 8.68 5.76
CA GLY A 117 6.96 9.91 4.98
C GLY A 117 6.22 9.72 3.68
N LEU A 118 5.16 10.49 3.46
CA LEU A 118 4.45 10.49 2.19
C LEU A 118 5.43 10.95 1.09
N PHE A 119 5.56 10.16 0.00
CA PHE A 119 6.50 10.44 -1.10
C PHE A 119 7.99 10.49 -0.70
N ARG A 120 8.36 9.85 0.40
CA ARG A 120 9.75 9.79 0.86
C ARG A 120 10.67 9.11 -0.15
N VAL A 121 10.18 8.05 -0.79
CA VAL A 121 10.89 7.34 -1.85
C VAL A 121 10.06 7.45 -3.12
N MET A 122 10.61 8.20 -4.10
CA MET A 122 9.99 8.35 -5.40
C MET A 122 10.55 7.30 -6.36
N THR A 123 9.68 6.56 -7.00
CA THR A 123 10.07 5.61 -8.05
C THR A 123 10.24 6.34 -9.38
N LYS A 124 11.28 5.96 -10.15
CA LYS A 124 11.53 6.50 -11.50
C LYS A 124 10.57 5.95 -12.54
N THR A 125 10.05 4.76 -12.30
CA THR A 125 9.11 4.04 -13.15
C THR A 125 7.79 3.85 -12.43
N ARG A 126 6.72 3.70 -13.19
CA ARG A 126 5.40 3.38 -12.65
C ARG A 126 5.01 1.98 -13.11
N PRO A 127 5.26 0.95 -12.28
CA PRO A 127 4.76 -0.39 -12.56
C PRO A 127 3.25 -0.42 -12.39
N GLU A 128 2.56 -1.07 -13.33
CA GLU A 128 1.11 -1.22 -13.30
C GLU A 128 0.74 -2.63 -13.71
N PHE A 129 -0.21 -3.23 -13.00
CA PHE A 129 -0.78 -4.49 -13.42
C PHE A 129 -1.73 -4.30 -14.60
N LYS A 130 -1.59 -5.18 -15.59
CA LYS A 130 -2.57 -5.45 -16.62
C LYS A 130 -3.24 -6.77 -16.27
N ILE A 131 -4.55 -6.73 -16.09
CA ILE A 131 -5.38 -7.90 -15.82
C ILE A 131 -6.21 -8.16 -17.05
N GLU A 132 -6.18 -9.38 -17.58
CA GLU A 132 -6.92 -9.81 -18.75
C GLU A 132 -7.74 -11.04 -18.37
N LEU A 133 -9.01 -11.04 -18.76
CA LEU A 133 -9.92 -12.16 -18.56
C LEU A 133 -10.12 -12.88 -19.88
N GLN A 134 -10.05 -14.21 -19.87
CA GLN A 134 -10.38 -15.05 -21.00
C GLN A 134 -11.75 -15.67 -20.77
N TYR A 135 -12.63 -15.44 -21.72
CA TYR A 135 -13.98 -16.01 -21.74
C TYR A 135 -14.02 -17.29 -22.56
N GLU A 136 -15.14 -18.01 -22.56
CA GLU A 136 -15.37 -19.24 -23.30
C GLU A 136 -15.12 -19.09 -24.79
N ASP A 137 -15.33 -17.92 -25.37
CA ASP A 137 -15.06 -17.58 -26.77
C ASP A 137 -13.55 -17.43 -27.08
N SER A 138 -12.67 -17.77 -26.14
CA SER A 138 -11.20 -17.66 -26.20
C SER A 138 -10.64 -16.25 -26.38
N LEU A 139 -11.47 -15.23 -26.28
CA LEU A 139 -11.06 -13.83 -26.39
C LEU A 139 -10.49 -13.32 -25.04
N TRP A 140 -9.30 -12.75 -25.08
CA TRP A 140 -8.70 -12.05 -23.94
C TRP A 140 -9.18 -10.61 -23.89
N VAL A 141 -9.88 -10.23 -22.81
CA VAL A 141 -10.39 -8.89 -22.61
C VAL A 141 -9.66 -8.23 -21.44
N PRO A 142 -8.95 -7.11 -21.66
CA PRO A 142 -8.30 -6.41 -20.58
C PRO A 142 -9.32 -5.65 -19.74
N ILE A 143 -9.12 -5.65 -18.40
CA ILE A 143 -9.89 -4.82 -17.48
C ILE A 143 -9.42 -3.38 -17.62
N ASP A 144 -10.37 -2.48 -17.78
CA ASP A 144 -10.11 -1.05 -17.97
C ASP A 144 -10.34 -0.28 -16.65
N PHE A 145 -9.26 0.17 -16.03
CA PHE A 145 -9.30 0.99 -14.83
C PHE A 145 -9.46 2.47 -15.19
N ASN A 146 -10.27 3.19 -14.41
CA ASN A 146 -10.61 4.57 -14.76
C ASN A 146 -9.49 5.57 -14.48
N TYR A 147 -8.75 5.41 -13.38
CA TYR A 147 -7.83 6.41 -12.84
C TYR A 147 -6.36 6.03 -12.90
N LYS A 148 -6.04 4.88 -13.49
CA LYS A 148 -4.65 4.46 -13.68
C LYS A 148 -4.30 4.30 -15.16
N PRO A 149 -3.00 4.38 -15.55
CA PRO A 149 -2.59 4.12 -16.93
C PRO A 149 -2.81 2.65 -17.28
N ASN A 150 -3.58 2.41 -18.30
CA ASN A 150 -3.86 1.07 -18.84
C ASN A 150 -3.86 1.06 -20.39
N ARG A 151 -4.20 2.20 -21.01
CA ARG A 151 -4.17 2.40 -22.46
C ARG A 151 -3.23 3.55 -22.80
N ILE A 152 -2.41 3.37 -23.85
CA ILE A 152 -1.38 4.36 -24.25
C ILE A 152 -2.00 5.71 -24.60
N LYS A 153 -3.19 5.72 -25.23
CA LYS A 153 -3.89 6.95 -25.65
C LYS A 153 -4.76 7.58 -24.56
N LYS A 154 -4.96 6.90 -23.43
CA LYS A 154 -5.86 7.39 -22.38
C LYS A 154 -5.19 8.52 -21.60
N ARG A 155 -5.82 9.71 -21.64
CA ARG A 155 -5.37 10.85 -20.84
C ARG A 155 -5.49 10.52 -19.35
N PRO A 156 -4.52 10.96 -18.50
CA PRO A 156 -4.69 10.90 -17.06
C PRO A 156 -5.98 11.57 -16.62
N ALA A 157 -6.78 10.87 -15.83
CA ALA A 157 -8.01 11.41 -15.30
C ALA A 157 -7.73 12.31 -14.10
N PHE A 158 -8.55 13.36 -13.95
CA PHE A 158 -8.53 14.20 -12.77
C PHE A 158 -9.36 13.52 -11.65
N PHE A 159 -8.76 13.31 -10.48
CA PHE A 159 -9.37 12.55 -9.38
C PHE A 159 -9.32 13.27 -8.02
N PHE A 160 -9.06 14.57 -8.02
CA PHE A 160 -9.11 15.36 -6.79
C PHE A 160 -10.56 15.44 -6.25
N PRO A 161 -10.81 15.35 -4.94
CA PRO A 161 -9.83 15.22 -3.84
C PRO A 161 -9.46 13.79 -3.52
N HIS A 162 -10.09 12.79 -4.10
CA HIS A 162 -9.93 11.39 -3.75
C HIS A 162 -9.87 10.50 -4.99
N MET A 163 -8.82 9.67 -5.07
CA MET A 163 -8.73 8.58 -6.03
C MET A 163 -9.41 7.33 -5.47
N PRO A 164 -10.21 6.58 -6.25
CA PRO A 164 -10.77 5.31 -5.80
C PRO A 164 -9.69 4.39 -5.25
N ARG A 165 -9.99 3.78 -4.10
CA ARG A 165 -8.98 3.02 -3.33
C ARG A 165 -8.34 1.90 -4.13
N VAL A 166 -9.10 1.17 -4.93
CA VAL A 166 -8.60 0.05 -5.72
C VAL A 166 -7.58 0.52 -6.77
N ASP A 167 -7.88 1.62 -7.49
CA ASP A 167 -7.01 2.12 -8.55
C ASP A 167 -5.62 2.53 -8.05
N TRP A 168 -5.51 3.14 -6.85
CA TRP A 168 -4.21 3.50 -6.30
C TRP A 168 -3.57 2.36 -5.52
N GLN A 169 -4.34 1.51 -4.87
CA GLN A 169 -3.82 0.40 -4.08
C GLN A 169 -3.17 -0.68 -4.97
N ILE A 170 -3.73 -0.93 -6.17
CA ILE A 170 -3.13 -1.82 -7.18
C ILE A 170 -1.71 -1.38 -7.57
N TRP A 171 -1.42 -0.07 -7.57
CA TRP A 171 -0.07 0.40 -7.84
C TRP A 171 0.93 -0.03 -6.76
N PHE A 172 0.56 0.04 -5.49
CA PHE A 172 1.42 -0.47 -4.40
C PHE A 172 1.64 -1.96 -4.51
N GLU A 173 0.62 -2.71 -4.91
CA GLU A 173 0.76 -4.14 -5.16
C GLU A 173 1.68 -4.42 -6.36
N ALA A 174 1.61 -3.61 -7.40
CA ALA A 174 2.51 -3.72 -8.55
C ALA A 174 3.98 -3.42 -8.16
N LEU A 175 4.23 -2.43 -7.29
CA LEU A 175 5.54 -2.15 -6.72
C LEU A 175 6.06 -3.32 -5.87
N TYR A 176 5.20 -3.91 -5.07
CA TYR A 176 5.54 -5.08 -4.26
C TYR A 176 5.92 -6.27 -5.16
N TYR A 177 5.10 -6.57 -6.14
CA TYR A 177 5.37 -7.65 -7.11
C TYR A 177 6.65 -7.44 -7.91
N GLU A 178 6.95 -6.20 -8.29
CA GLU A 178 8.19 -5.85 -8.99
C GLU A 178 9.43 -6.24 -8.16
N ASN A 179 9.39 -6.00 -6.85
CA ASN A 179 10.49 -6.39 -5.96
C ASN A 179 10.67 -7.91 -5.89
N LEU A 180 9.59 -8.69 -6.04
CA LEU A 180 9.66 -10.16 -6.04
C LEU A 180 10.30 -10.72 -7.31
N LEU A 181 10.36 -9.96 -8.42
CA LEU A 181 10.97 -10.42 -9.67
C LEU A 181 12.46 -10.76 -9.53
N SER A 182 13.13 -10.21 -8.52
CA SER A 182 14.54 -10.50 -8.23
C SER A 182 14.79 -11.87 -7.58
N ASP A 183 13.78 -12.46 -6.93
CA ASP A 183 13.87 -13.76 -6.26
C ASP A 183 12.86 -14.75 -6.87
N PRO A 184 13.31 -15.74 -7.69
CA PRO A 184 12.42 -16.70 -8.33
C PRO A 184 11.58 -17.54 -7.36
N PHE A 185 12.09 -17.78 -6.14
CA PHE A 185 11.35 -18.51 -5.10
C PHE A 185 10.18 -17.67 -4.58
N LEU A 186 10.41 -16.40 -4.22
CA LEU A 186 9.37 -15.50 -3.74
C LEU A 186 8.35 -15.22 -4.83
N LEU A 187 8.80 -15.03 -6.06
CA LEU A 187 7.91 -14.82 -7.21
C LEU A 187 6.97 -16.01 -7.42
N SER A 188 7.53 -17.24 -7.49
CA SER A 188 6.71 -18.43 -7.69
C SER A 188 5.77 -18.72 -6.52
N SER A 189 6.21 -18.46 -5.29
CA SER A 189 5.38 -18.59 -4.09
C SER A 189 4.20 -17.62 -4.11
N TYR A 190 4.45 -16.38 -4.51
CA TYR A 190 3.41 -15.35 -4.62
C TYR A 190 2.40 -15.68 -5.72
N GLN A 191 2.85 -16.11 -6.88
CA GLN A 191 1.97 -16.52 -7.99
C GLN A 191 1.10 -17.73 -7.58
N ASN A 192 1.69 -18.71 -6.89
CA ASN A 192 0.95 -19.84 -6.33
C ASN A 192 -0.06 -19.40 -5.27
N PHE A 193 0.32 -18.44 -4.40
CA PHE A 193 -0.60 -17.85 -3.43
C PHE A 193 -1.83 -17.26 -4.13
N LEU A 194 -1.65 -16.36 -5.08
CA LEU A 194 -2.76 -15.74 -5.81
C LEU A 194 -3.60 -16.79 -6.55
N SER A 195 -2.96 -17.71 -7.28
CA SER A 195 -3.65 -18.79 -7.98
C SER A 195 -4.52 -19.62 -7.06
N THR A 196 -3.99 -20.02 -5.91
CA THR A 196 -4.69 -20.87 -4.94
C THR A 196 -5.86 -20.13 -4.29
N MET A 197 -5.66 -18.88 -3.91
CA MET A 197 -6.70 -18.05 -3.31
C MET A 197 -7.88 -17.82 -4.26
N VAL A 198 -7.58 -17.50 -5.51
CA VAL A 198 -8.59 -17.18 -6.53
C VAL A 198 -9.30 -18.43 -7.04
N SER A 199 -8.56 -19.53 -7.36
CA SER A 199 -9.15 -20.74 -7.94
C SER A 199 -9.96 -21.56 -6.96
N LYS A 200 -9.67 -21.48 -5.65
CA LYS A 200 -10.35 -22.26 -4.61
C LYS A 200 -11.32 -21.45 -3.76
N ASP A 201 -11.45 -20.17 -4.01
CA ASP A 201 -12.26 -19.22 -3.19
C ASP A 201 -11.99 -19.40 -1.68
N LEU A 202 -10.69 -19.44 -1.31
CA LEU A 202 -10.28 -19.71 0.07
C LEU A 202 -10.50 -18.49 0.95
N LYS A 203 -11.24 -18.71 2.06
CA LYS A 203 -11.36 -17.71 3.14
C LYS A 203 -10.21 -17.84 4.12
N LEU A 204 -9.87 -16.73 4.78
CA LEU A 204 -8.73 -16.60 5.70
C LEU A 204 -8.71 -17.66 6.82
N SER A 205 -9.88 -18.20 7.20
CA SER A 205 -10.04 -19.17 8.29
C SER A 205 -9.53 -20.59 7.98
N ASN A 206 -9.29 -20.93 6.72
CA ASN A 206 -9.02 -22.31 6.27
C ASN A 206 -7.69 -22.46 5.52
N ILE A 207 -6.71 -21.59 5.78
CA ILE A 207 -5.45 -21.56 5.05
C ILE A 207 -4.44 -22.49 5.69
N SER A 208 -4.03 -23.54 4.97
CA SER A 208 -2.90 -24.40 5.34
C SER A 208 -1.73 -24.23 4.36
N ILE A 209 -0.49 -24.41 4.84
CA ILE A 209 0.71 -24.30 3.99
C ILE A 209 0.68 -25.32 2.85
N ASP A 210 0.08 -26.49 3.10
CA ASP A 210 0.02 -27.57 2.10
C ASP A 210 -0.80 -27.20 0.85
N GLU A 211 -1.72 -26.26 0.97
CA GLU A 211 -2.55 -25.79 -0.14
C GLU A 211 -1.75 -24.94 -1.14
N PHE A 212 -0.72 -24.26 -0.66
CA PHE A 212 0.14 -23.41 -1.47
C PHE A 212 1.33 -24.15 -2.08
N LEU A 213 1.55 -25.40 -1.69
CA LEU A 213 2.59 -26.22 -2.28
C LEU A 213 2.12 -26.80 -3.61
N SER A 214 2.81 -26.42 -4.69
CA SER A 214 2.61 -27.06 -5.99
C SER A 214 2.91 -28.56 -5.91
N VAL A 215 2.31 -29.36 -6.78
CA VAL A 215 2.56 -30.81 -6.86
C VAL A 215 4.05 -31.11 -7.01
N LYS A 216 4.75 -30.30 -7.82
CA LYS A 216 6.20 -30.41 -8.02
C LYS A 216 6.97 -30.11 -6.71
N ALA A 217 6.58 -29.06 -5.99
CA ALA A 217 7.21 -28.72 -4.71
C ALA A 217 6.99 -29.81 -3.64
N LYS A 218 5.78 -30.38 -3.57
CA LYS A 218 5.49 -31.52 -2.69
C LYS A 218 6.39 -32.74 -2.98
N LYS A 219 6.64 -33.02 -4.26
CA LYS A 219 7.52 -34.11 -4.66
C LYS A 219 8.98 -33.84 -4.27
N ILE A 220 9.46 -32.62 -4.51
CA ILE A 220 10.83 -32.21 -4.15
C ILE A 220 11.02 -32.26 -2.61
N LEU A 221 10.07 -31.74 -1.83
CA LEU A 221 10.14 -31.74 -0.38
C LEU A 221 10.29 -33.16 0.22
N LYS A 222 9.71 -34.18 -0.43
CA LYS A 222 9.85 -35.58 0.02
C LYS A 222 11.28 -36.12 -0.18
N THR A 223 12.05 -35.57 -1.11
CA THR A 223 13.40 -36.00 -1.43
C THR A 223 14.49 -35.23 -0.69
N LEU A 224 14.15 -34.07 -0.09
CA LEU A 224 15.12 -33.25 0.64
C LEU A 224 15.46 -33.80 2.03
N PRO A 225 16.71 -33.61 2.50
CA PRO A 225 17.09 -33.86 3.87
C PRO A 225 16.22 -33.06 4.86
N PRO A 226 16.01 -33.57 6.11
CA PRO A 226 15.11 -32.91 7.07
C PRO A 226 15.47 -31.44 7.36
N ALA A 227 16.73 -31.09 7.45
CA ALA A 227 17.20 -29.73 7.73
C ALA A 227 16.84 -28.76 6.58
N GLU A 228 17.09 -29.16 5.34
CA GLU A 228 16.75 -28.37 4.15
C GLU A 228 15.26 -28.25 3.95
N ARG A 229 14.51 -29.33 4.21
CA ARG A 229 13.05 -29.33 4.21
C ARG A 229 12.47 -28.31 5.18
N ASN A 230 12.98 -28.31 6.42
CA ASN A 230 12.53 -27.36 7.45
C ASN A 230 12.87 -25.92 7.07
N SER A 231 14.05 -25.68 6.53
CA SER A 231 14.45 -24.34 6.05
C SER A 231 13.52 -23.86 4.93
N TYR A 232 13.21 -24.71 3.96
CA TYR A 232 12.29 -24.40 2.88
C TYR A 232 10.86 -24.07 3.40
N LEU A 233 10.34 -24.91 4.29
CA LEU A 233 9.00 -24.71 4.89
C LEU A 233 8.93 -23.44 5.73
N ASN A 234 9.99 -23.11 6.48
CA ASN A 234 10.06 -21.87 7.25
C ASN A 234 10.07 -20.63 6.33
N ARG A 235 10.85 -20.66 5.24
CA ARG A 235 10.82 -19.58 4.25
C ARG A 235 9.45 -19.42 3.61
N LEU A 236 8.81 -20.52 3.24
CA LEU A 236 7.47 -20.50 2.64
C LEU A 236 6.45 -19.96 3.64
N SER A 237 6.46 -20.43 4.89
CA SER A 237 5.56 -19.93 5.94
C SER A 237 5.72 -18.44 6.19
N SER A 238 6.96 -17.96 6.29
CA SER A 238 7.26 -16.53 6.45
C SER A 238 6.76 -15.72 5.26
N SER A 239 6.97 -16.22 4.04
CA SER A 239 6.49 -15.56 2.81
C SER A 239 4.97 -15.52 2.75
N LEU A 240 4.28 -16.63 3.07
CA LEU A 240 2.82 -16.69 3.09
C LEU A 240 2.22 -15.75 4.12
N ASN A 241 2.80 -15.67 5.33
CA ASN A 241 2.37 -14.71 6.33
C ASN A 241 2.51 -13.26 5.84
N SER A 242 3.60 -12.96 5.12
CA SER A 242 3.79 -11.64 4.49
C SER A 242 2.72 -11.39 3.41
N TYR A 243 2.42 -12.35 2.56
CA TYR A 243 1.39 -12.21 1.51
C TYR A 243 -0.01 -12.07 2.10
N LEU A 244 -0.34 -12.83 3.13
CA LEU A 244 -1.62 -12.70 3.84
C LEU A 244 -1.78 -11.31 4.48
N GLY A 245 -0.70 -10.76 5.04
CA GLY A 245 -0.74 -9.41 5.61
C GLY A 245 -0.78 -8.29 4.58
N HIS A 246 -0.13 -8.47 3.42
CA HIS A 246 0.05 -7.41 2.42
C HIS A 246 -0.88 -7.55 1.22
N SER A 247 -0.99 -8.73 0.62
CA SER A 247 -1.59 -8.96 -0.69
C SER A 247 -2.92 -9.73 -0.66
N TYR A 248 -3.41 -10.10 0.53
CA TYR A 248 -4.70 -10.79 0.66
C TYR A 248 -5.85 -10.01 0.01
N TRP A 249 -5.89 -8.69 0.20
CA TRP A 249 -6.89 -7.83 -0.43
C TRP A 249 -6.87 -7.94 -1.96
N PHE A 250 -5.67 -8.09 -2.56
CA PHE A 250 -5.54 -8.21 -4.02
C PHE A 250 -6.05 -9.56 -4.52
N ALA A 251 -5.77 -10.65 -3.79
CA ALA A 251 -6.36 -11.96 -4.08
C ALA A 251 -7.89 -11.90 -4.03
N MET A 252 -8.47 -11.27 -2.99
CA MET A 252 -9.91 -11.08 -2.85
C MET A 252 -10.49 -10.18 -3.95
N PHE A 253 -9.74 -9.14 -4.36
CA PHE A 253 -10.14 -8.32 -5.50
C PHE A 253 -10.18 -9.13 -6.79
N LEU A 254 -9.17 -9.97 -7.07
CA LEU A 254 -9.16 -10.85 -8.23
C LEU A 254 -10.32 -11.87 -8.20
N SER A 255 -10.61 -12.45 -7.03
CA SER A 255 -11.77 -13.32 -6.84
C SER A 255 -13.09 -12.59 -7.13
N SER A 256 -13.25 -11.37 -6.61
CA SER A 256 -14.44 -10.55 -6.84
C SER A 256 -14.67 -10.13 -8.30
N LEU A 257 -13.64 -10.18 -9.15
CA LEU A 257 -13.80 -9.95 -10.60
C LEU A 257 -14.50 -11.12 -11.30
N ILE A 258 -14.56 -12.29 -10.67
CA ILE A 258 -15.16 -13.50 -11.21
C ILE A 258 -16.60 -13.65 -10.68
N ASP A 259 -16.83 -13.15 -9.48
CA ASP A 259 -18.14 -13.19 -8.83
C ASP A 259 -19.10 -12.19 -9.51
N LYS A 260 -20.05 -12.73 -10.28
CA LYS A 260 -21.03 -11.95 -11.07
C LYS A 260 -21.96 -11.07 -10.20
N GLU A 261 -22.14 -11.40 -8.95
CA GLU A 261 -22.96 -10.63 -7.99
C GLU A 261 -22.15 -9.49 -7.31
N SER A 262 -20.84 -9.48 -7.49
CA SER A 262 -19.96 -8.52 -6.88
C SER A 262 -20.14 -7.13 -7.47
N SER A 263 -20.17 -6.10 -6.61
CA SER A 263 -20.13 -4.69 -7.05
C SER A 263 -18.86 -4.35 -7.85
N VAL A 264 -17.76 -5.08 -7.60
CA VAL A 264 -16.51 -4.96 -8.35
C VAL A 264 -16.70 -5.42 -9.78
N PHE A 265 -17.38 -6.56 -9.98
CA PHE A 265 -17.71 -7.08 -11.30
C PHE A 265 -18.47 -6.05 -12.14
N HIS A 266 -19.53 -5.48 -11.57
CA HIS A 266 -20.34 -4.45 -12.26
C HIS A 266 -19.58 -3.16 -12.54
N ASN A 267 -18.77 -2.69 -11.60
CA ASN A 267 -17.99 -1.45 -11.74
C ASN A 267 -16.97 -1.51 -12.88
N TYR A 268 -16.42 -2.67 -13.18
CA TYR A 268 -15.43 -2.84 -14.25
C TYR A 268 -16.05 -3.32 -15.56
N ARG A 269 -17.39 -3.34 -15.68
CA ARG A 269 -18.14 -3.67 -16.90
C ARG A 269 -17.72 -5.02 -17.51
N ILE A 270 -17.56 -6.02 -16.63
CA ILE A 270 -17.23 -7.38 -17.04
C ILE A 270 -18.45 -7.97 -17.75
N LYS A 271 -18.24 -8.79 -18.78
CA LYS A 271 -19.34 -9.37 -19.57
C LYS A 271 -20.13 -10.39 -18.75
N ASP A 272 -21.43 -10.14 -18.55
CA ASP A 272 -22.29 -11.00 -17.73
C ASP A 272 -22.67 -12.34 -18.41
N ASN A 273 -22.65 -12.37 -19.74
CA ASN A 273 -23.24 -13.45 -20.53
C ASN A 273 -22.27 -14.63 -20.76
N LEU A 274 -21.01 -14.50 -20.39
CA LEU A 274 -19.97 -15.52 -20.65
C LEU A 274 -19.24 -15.86 -19.35
N ASP A 275 -18.87 -17.12 -19.23
CA ASP A 275 -18.06 -17.54 -18.08
C ASP A 275 -16.58 -17.23 -18.31
N ILE A 276 -15.90 -16.83 -17.23
CA ILE A 276 -14.48 -16.54 -17.25
C ILE A 276 -13.75 -17.84 -16.96
N ILE A 277 -12.91 -18.27 -17.91
CA ILE A 277 -12.15 -19.53 -17.80
C ILE A 277 -10.77 -19.31 -17.21
N LYS A 278 -10.12 -18.21 -17.60
CA LYS A 278 -8.75 -17.90 -17.18
C LYS A 278 -8.59 -16.42 -16.91
N MET A 279 -7.70 -16.12 -16.00
CA MET A 279 -7.26 -14.74 -15.70
C MET A 279 -5.75 -14.65 -15.88
N LYS A 280 -5.30 -13.65 -16.63
CA LYS A 280 -3.88 -13.35 -16.83
C LYS A 280 -3.53 -12.04 -16.15
N VAL A 281 -2.51 -12.08 -15.33
CA VAL A 281 -1.94 -10.90 -14.67
C VAL A 281 -0.54 -10.69 -15.19
N SER A 282 -0.22 -9.47 -15.61
CA SER A 282 1.11 -9.11 -16.11
C SER A 282 1.49 -7.70 -15.67
N LEU A 283 2.79 -7.44 -15.55
CA LEU A 283 3.33 -6.14 -15.13
C LEU A 283 3.85 -5.37 -16.34
N SER A 284 3.61 -4.08 -16.36
CA SER A 284 4.13 -3.16 -17.38
C SER A 284 4.55 -1.86 -16.73
N HIS A 285 5.64 -1.26 -17.20
CA HIS A 285 6.03 0.09 -16.82
C HIS A 285 5.34 1.11 -17.71
N PHE A 286 4.82 2.16 -17.10
CA PHE A 286 4.27 3.31 -17.79
C PHE A 286 5.09 4.56 -17.45
N THR A 287 5.38 5.35 -18.48
CA THR A 287 5.98 6.68 -18.35
C THR A 287 5.21 7.66 -19.20
N PHE A 288 5.23 8.95 -18.86
CA PHE A 288 4.64 9.97 -19.72
C PHE A 288 5.38 10.04 -21.05
N ASN A 289 4.63 10.25 -22.12
CA ASN A 289 5.22 10.46 -23.44
C ASN A 289 5.70 11.92 -23.56
N HIS A 290 7.01 12.10 -23.66
CA HIS A 290 7.62 13.42 -23.84
C HIS A 290 7.46 13.96 -25.26
N ASP A 291 7.26 13.09 -26.25
CA ASP A 291 7.08 13.45 -27.68
C ASP A 291 5.59 13.66 -28.04
N SER A 292 4.78 14.13 -27.08
CA SER A 292 3.34 14.31 -27.24
C SER A 292 2.95 15.28 -28.37
N LYS A 293 3.88 16.13 -28.86
CA LYS A 293 3.64 17.03 -29.99
C LYS A 293 3.41 16.29 -31.32
N ASN A 294 4.00 15.10 -31.47
CA ASN A 294 3.95 14.30 -32.70
C ASN A 294 3.11 13.01 -32.58
N SER A 295 2.56 12.74 -31.40
CA SER A 295 1.83 11.48 -31.14
C SER A 295 0.61 11.75 -30.26
N SER A 296 -0.49 11.11 -30.58
CA SER A 296 -1.73 11.13 -29.76
C SER A 296 -1.61 10.30 -28.46
N ASN A 297 -0.43 9.77 -28.17
CA ASN A 297 -0.19 8.90 -27.05
C ASN A 297 0.21 9.72 -25.81
N TRP A 298 -0.49 9.49 -24.69
CA TRP A 298 -0.17 10.07 -23.40
C TRP A 298 0.92 9.32 -22.66
N TRP A 299 1.04 8.01 -22.96
CA TRP A 299 1.90 7.09 -22.22
C TRP A 299 2.82 6.34 -23.18
N VAL A 300 4.03 6.08 -22.68
CA VAL A 300 4.92 5.05 -23.22
C VAL A 300 4.81 3.84 -22.32
N LYS A 301 4.59 2.66 -22.91
CA LYS A 301 4.42 1.39 -22.21
C LYS A 301 5.56 0.44 -22.54
N LYS A 302 6.20 -0.13 -21.50
CA LYS A 302 7.18 -1.20 -21.61
C LYS A 302 6.70 -2.40 -20.81
N ASN A 303 6.48 -3.54 -21.48
CA ASN A 303 6.14 -4.78 -20.80
C ASN A 303 7.37 -5.32 -20.05
N ILE A 304 7.16 -5.88 -18.85
CA ILE A 304 8.19 -6.54 -18.08
C ILE A 304 8.15 -8.02 -18.41
N GLU A 305 9.23 -8.51 -19.01
CA GLU A 305 9.38 -9.91 -19.33
C GLU A 305 9.33 -10.78 -18.07
N LYS A 306 8.78 -12.00 -18.21
CA LYS A 306 8.61 -12.98 -17.13
C LYS A 306 7.71 -12.55 -15.95
N SER A 307 7.02 -11.41 -16.05
CA SER A 307 6.06 -10.98 -15.03
C SER A 307 4.67 -11.60 -15.18
N ALA A 308 4.37 -12.15 -16.36
CA ALA A 308 3.04 -12.67 -16.66
C ALA A 308 2.83 -14.06 -16.06
N PHE A 309 1.68 -14.24 -15.41
CA PHE A 309 1.20 -15.55 -14.98
C PHE A 309 -0.30 -15.67 -15.24
N THR A 310 -0.78 -16.91 -15.35
CA THR A 310 -2.17 -17.21 -15.65
C THR A 310 -2.77 -18.01 -14.50
N ILE A 311 -3.95 -17.62 -14.07
CA ILE A 311 -4.79 -18.34 -13.10
C ILE A 311 -5.86 -19.07 -13.91
N GLU A 312 -5.95 -20.38 -13.77
CA GLU A 312 -7.02 -21.19 -14.35
C GLU A 312 -8.18 -21.23 -13.36
N LEU A 313 -9.36 -20.88 -13.85
CA LEU A 313 -10.60 -20.87 -13.10
C LEU A 313 -11.38 -22.12 -13.48
N ARG A 314 -12.02 -22.74 -12.54
CA ARG A 314 -12.78 -23.96 -12.75
C ARG A 314 -14.19 -23.67 -13.23
#